data_8340abff786112386a510fcef455c4f3
#
_entry.id   8340abff786112386a510fcef455c4f3
#
_cell.length_a   1.000
_cell.length_b   1.000
_cell.length_c   1.000
_cell.angle_alpha   90.00
_cell.angle_beta   90.00
_cell.angle_gamma   90.00
#
_symmetry.space_group_name_H-M   'P 1'
#
loop_
_entity.id
_entity.type
_entity.pdbx_description
1 polymer ?
#
loop_
_entity_poly.entity_id
_entity_poly.type
_entity_poly.pdbx_seq_one_letter_code
_entity_poly.pdbx_strand_id
1 'polypeptide(L)'
;MFGILAATGASFAWTLACFIWRSNTNFFKPLDINFIKNLLAFLFFLPFVINFTYEIQNKFIFILFLSGIIGIGFGDTFYLTSLKLIGTRKTLSIEALSPLLAAFAGDFFINESLQLRAWIGIAIVTLSLTFIIREQNYL
;
A
#
# COMPACT_ATOMS: atom_id res chain seq x y z
N MET A 1 6.56 18.08 -12.63
CA MET A 1 5.30 17.63 -13.27
C MET A 1 5.22 16.13 -13.47
N PHE A 2 6.24 15.45 -14.01
CA PHE A 2 6.20 13.99 -14.22
C PHE A 2 5.90 13.18 -12.94
N GLY A 3 6.48 13.55 -11.78
CA GLY A 3 6.24 12.83 -10.52
C GLY A 3 4.77 12.88 -10.06
N ILE A 4 4.09 14.01 -10.23
CA ILE A 4 2.67 14.15 -9.85
C ILE A 4 1.80 13.28 -10.77
N LEU A 5 2.05 13.31 -12.09
CA LEU A 5 1.32 12.47 -13.04
C LEU A 5 1.56 10.99 -12.80
N ALA A 6 2.80 10.59 -12.48
CA ALA A 6 3.12 9.21 -12.13
C ALA A 6 2.41 8.79 -10.84
N ALA A 7 2.40 9.63 -9.81
CA ALA A 7 1.73 9.34 -8.54
C ALA A 7 0.20 9.22 -8.70
N THR A 8 -0.43 10.11 -9.47
CA THR A 8 -1.87 10.03 -9.74
C THR A 8 -2.22 8.80 -10.58
N GLY A 9 -1.40 8.47 -11.58
CA GLY A 9 -1.57 7.25 -12.38
C GLY A 9 -1.43 5.98 -11.54
N ALA A 10 -0.45 5.94 -10.64
CA ALA A 10 -0.26 4.83 -9.71
C ALA A 10 -1.46 4.66 -8.75
N SER A 11 -1.98 5.76 -8.20
CA SER A 11 -3.16 5.73 -7.32
C SER A 11 -4.41 5.25 -8.06
N PHE A 12 -4.59 5.65 -9.30
CA PHE A 12 -5.70 5.17 -10.13
C PHE A 12 -5.58 3.67 -10.43
N ALA A 13 -4.39 3.22 -10.84
CA ALA A 13 -4.12 1.80 -11.10
C ALA A 13 -4.31 0.95 -9.83
N TRP A 14 -3.86 1.45 -8.66
CA TRP A 14 -4.07 0.79 -7.37
C TRP A 14 -5.55 0.62 -7.04
N THR A 15 -6.33 1.69 -7.23
CA THR A 15 -7.78 1.65 -6.98
C THR A 15 -8.47 0.61 -7.87
N LEU A 16 -8.16 0.58 -9.17
CA LEU A 16 -8.69 -0.44 -10.09
C LEU A 16 -8.29 -1.86 -9.66
N ALA A 17 -7.04 -2.06 -9.28
CA ALA A 17 -6.56 -3.34 -8.78
C ALA A 17 -7.34 -3.80 -7.54
N CYS A 18 -7.65 -2.90 -6.60
CA CYS A 18 -8.45 -3.21 -5.42
C CYS A 18 -9.86 -3.70 -5.76
N PHE A 19 -10.52 -3.12 -6.76
CA PHE A 19 -11.81 -3.61 -7.24
C PHE A 19 -11.71 -5.01 -7.85
N ILE A 20 -10.70 -5.25 -8.67
CA ILE A 20 -10.44 -6.56 -9.27
C ILE A 20 -10.16 -7.61 -8.18
N TRP A 21 -9.30 -7.30 -7.24
CA TRP A 21 -8.98 -8.21 -6.12
C TRP A 21 -10.21 -8.48 -5.26
N ARG A 22 -10.99 -7.46 -4.93
CA ARG A 22 -12.22 -7.64 -4.17
C ARG A 22 -13.19 -8.60 -4.85
N SER A 23 -13.37 -8.48 -6.16
CA SER A 23 -14.22 -9.39 -6.94
C SER A 23 -13.71 -10.84 -6.86
N ASN A 24 -12.40 -11.02 -6.95
CA ASN A 24 -11.78 -12.34 -6.90
C ASN A 24 -11.78 -12.99 -5.51
N THR A 25 -11.88 -12.20 -4.42
CA THR A 25 -11.94 -12.76 -3.05
C THR A 25 -13.19 -13.59 -2.77
N ASN A 26 -14.19 -13.56 -3.64
CA ASN A 26 -15.36 -14.43 -3.56
C ASN A 26 -15.04 -15.86 -4.01
N PHE A 27 -14.07 -16.03 -4.92
CA PHE A 27 -13.69 -17.32 -5.51
C PHE A 27 -12.41 -17.88 -4.90
N PHE A 28 -11.47 -17.02 -4.49
CA PHE A 28 -10.16 -17.41 -3.99
C PHE A 28 -9.94 -16.90 -2.56
N LYS A 29 -9.06 -17.57 -1.84
CA LYS A 29 -8.60 -17.08 -0.52
C LYS A 29 -7.67 -15.87 -0.71
N PRO A 30 -7.66 -14.90 0.21
CA PRO A 30 -6.75 -13.75 0.15
C PRO A 30 -5.27 -14.14 -0.04
N LEU A 31 -4.84 -15.22 0.60
CA LEU A 31 -3.48 -15.72 0.50
C LEU A 31 -3.14 -16.22 -0.91
N ASP A 32 -4.08 -16.90 -1.58
CA ASP A 32 -3.87 -17.40 -2.95
C ASP A 32 -3.76 -16.23 -3.93
N ILE A 33 -4.61 -15.21 -3.77
CA ILE A 33 -4.56 -13.98 -4.59
C ILE A 33 -3.22 -13.28 -4.36
N ASN A 34 -2.78 -13.17 -3.10
CA ASN A 34 -1.49 -12.56 -2.76
C ASN A 34 -0.33 -13.31 -3.42
N PHE A 35 -0.33 -14.63 -3.34
CA PHE A 35 0.70 -15.46 -3.98
C PHE A 35 0.72 -15.27 -5.49
N ILE A 36 -0.44 -15.38 -6.15
CA ILE A 36 -0.53 -15.27 -7.63
C ILE A 36 -0.07 -13.89 -8.10
N LYS A 37 -0.54 -12.80 -7.48
CA LYS A 37 -0.15 -11.45 -7.89
C LYS A 37 1.35 -11.21 -7.74
N ASN A 38 1.94 -11.69 -6.64
CA ASN A 38 3.37 -11.52 -6.40
C ASN A 38 4.22 -12.42 -7.31
N LEU A 39 3.75 -13.62 -7.61
CA LEU A 39 4.41 -14.49 -8.60
C LEU A 39 4.41 -13.84 -9.99
N LEU A 40 3.27 -13.28 -10.42
CA LEU A 40 3.19 -12.55 -11.70
C LEU A 40 4.11 -11.32 -11.71
N ALA A 41 4.12 -10.54 -10.63
CA ALA A 41 5.02 -9.41 -10.50
C ALA A 41 6.49 -9.84 -10.56
N PHE A 42 6.87 -10.91 -9.84
CA PHE A 42 8.22 -11.47 -9.88
C PHE A 42 8.62 -11.88 -11.32
N LEU A 43 7.77 -12.64 -12.01
CA LEU A 43 8.04 -13.05 -13.38
C LEU A 43 8.17 -11.86 -14.34
N PHE A 44 7.36 -10.82 -14.16
CA PHE A 44 7.41 -9.60 -14.96
C PHE A 44 8.70 -8.80 -14.73
N PHE A 45 9.15 -8.68 -13.48
CA PHE A 45 10.36 -7.92 -13.16
C PHE A 45 11.66 -8.72 -13.31
N LEU A 46 11.61 -10.05 -13.36
CA LEU A 46 12.78 -10.92 -13.44
C LEU A 46 13.74 -10.54 -14.60
N PRO A 47 13.27 -10.27 -15.84
CA PRO A 47 14.16 -9.88 -16.93
C PRO A 47 14.91 -8.57 -16.67
N PHE A 48 14.28 -7.65 -15.94
CA PHE A 48 14.91 -6.37 -15.59
C PHE A 48 15.97 -6.56 -14.51
N VAL A 49 15.73 -7.39 -13.51
CA VAL A 49 16.68 -7.66 -12.42
C VAL A 49 17.93 -8.37 -12.94
N ILE A 50 17.81 -9.32 -13.85
CA ILE A 50 18.94 -10.06 -14.42
C ILE A 50 19.89 -9.14 -15.20
N ASN A 51 19.35 -8.10 -15.84
CA ASN A 51 20.16 -7.15 -16.63
C ASN A 51 20.79 -6.03 -15.79
N PHE A 52 20.42 -5.90 -14.51
CA PHE A 52 21.00 -4.90 -13.62
C PHE A 52 22.04 -5.54 -12.69
N THR A 53 23.29 -5.24 -12.93
CA THR A 53 24.42 -5.59 -12.04
C THR A 53 24.50 -4.56 -10.90
N TYR A 54 23.77 -4.79 -9.83
CA TYR A 54 23.93 -4.03 -8.59
C TYR A 54 24.76 -4.85 -7.60
N GLU A 55 25.87 -4.30 -7.13
CA GLU A 55 26.58 -4.83 -5.98
C GLU A 55 25.78 -4.48 -4.69
N ILE A 56 24.84 -5.35 -4.32
CA ILE A 56 24.09 -5.18 -3.06
C ILE A 56 24.88 -5.88 -1.96
N GLN A 57 25.23 -5.14 -0.90
CA GLN A 57 25.85 -5.73 0.27
C GLN A 57 24.91 -6.76 0.93
N ASN A 58 25.44 -7.89 1.35
CA ASN A 58 24.67 -9.00 1.96
C ASN A 58 23.76 -8.57 3.13
N LYS A 59 24.17 -7.56 3.89
CA LYS A 59 23.39 -6.98 4.99
C LYS A 59 22.04 -6.42 4.51
N PHE A 60 22.03 -5.74 3.37
CA PHE A 60 20.80 -5.17 2.82
C PHE A 60 19.88 -6.22 2.21
N ILE A 61 20.43 -7.31 1.67
CA ILE A 61 19.64 -8.43 1.14
C ILE A 61 18.78 -9.04 2.27
N PHE A 62 19.35 -9.26 3.45
CA PHE A 62 18.61 -9.80 4.58
C PHE A 62 17.49 -8.88 5.03
N ILE A 63 17.76 -7.57 5.13
CA ILE A 63 16.75 -6.56 5.51
C ILE A 63 15.62 -6.50 4.47
N LEU A 64 15.95 -6.51 3.18
CA LEU A 64 14.97 -6.52 2.09
C LEU A 64 14.11 -7.78 2.10
N PHE A 65 14.72 -8.93 2.34
CA PHE A 65 14.00 -10.20 2.44
C PHE A 65 13.01 -10.20 3.62
N LEU A 66 13.45 -9.75 4.79
CA LEU A 66 12.60 -9.65 5.98
C LEU A 66 11.45 -8.64 5.76
N SER A 67 11.77 -7.48 5.18
CA SER A 67 10.77 -6.46 4.81
C SER A 67 9.74 -7.01 3.81
N GLY A 68 10.18 -7.80 2.83
CA GLY A 68 9.30 -8.45 1.86
C GLY A 68 8.34 -9.45 2.52
N ILE A 69 8.83 -10.29 3.43
CA ILE A 69 7.97 -11.23 4.18
C ILE A 69 6.93 -10.47 5.01
N ILE A 70 7.34 -9.45 5.75
CA ILE A 70 6.43 -8.71 6.63
C ILE A 70 5.46 -7.86 5.80
N GLY A 71 5.94 -7.08 4.85
CA GLY A 71 5.13 -6.15 4.07
C GLY A 71 4.25 -6.88 3.05
N ILE A 72 4.87 -7.66 2.17
CA ILE A 72 4.18 -8.33 1.07
C ILE A 72 3.50 -9.62 1.55
N GLY A 73 4.18 -10.43 2.36
CA GLY A 73 3.62 -11.68 2.86
C GLY A 73 2.43 -11.44 3.78
N PHE A 74 2.65 -10.80 4.91
CA PHE A 74 1.61 -10.55 5.89
C PHE A 74 0.76 -9.31 5.56
N GLY A 75 1.38 -8.18 5.27
CA GLY A 75 0.67 -6.91 5.04
C GLY A 75 -0.36 -7.02 3.91
N ASP A 76 0.03 -7.49 2.75
CA ASP A 76 -0.87 -7.65 1.60
C ASP A 76 -1.95 -8.71 1.85
N THR A 77 -1.63 -9.78 2.58
CA THR A 77 -2.63 -10.81 2.93
C THR A 77 -3.69 -10.23 3.86
N PHE A 78 -3.30 -9.44 4.86
CA PHE A 78 -4.26 -8.73 5.71
C PHE A 78 -5.06 -7.69 4.94
N TYR A 79 -4.42 -6.99 4.01
CA TYR A 79 -5.10 -6.03 3.15
C TYR A 79 -6.18 -6.69 2.28
N LEU A 80 -5.85 -7.79 1.60
CA LEU A 80 -6.80 -8.56 0.81
C LEU A 80 -7.91 -9.18 1.66
N THR A 81 -7.60 -9.57 2.90
CA THR A 81 -8.59 -10.04 3.85
C THR A 81 -9.55 -8.91 4.25
N SER A 82 -9.03 -7.71 4.46
CA SER A 82 -9.86 -6.51 4.72
C SER A 82 -10.78 -6.19 3.55
N LEU A 83 -10.27 -6.25 2.31
CA LEU A 83 -11.10 -6.10 1.10
C LEU A 83 -12.23 -7.10 1.07
N LYS A 84 -11.97 -8.34 1.48
CA LYS A 84 -12.98 -9.40 1.55
C LYS A 84 -14.03 -9.15 2.63
N LEU A 85 -13.61 -8.77 3.83
CA LEU A 85 -14.49 -8.69 5.00
C LEU A 85 -15.30 -7.38 5.06
N ILE A 86 -14.65 -6.24 4.84
CA ILE A 86 -15.26 -4.93 5.00
C ILE A 86 -15.50 -4.17 3.70
N GLY A 87 -15.02 -4.72 2.58
CA GLY A 87 -15.21 -4.19 1.23
C GLY A 87 -14.23 -3.08 0.86
N THR A 88 -14.17 -2.78 -0.45
CA THR A 88 -13.19 -1.87 -1.04
C THR A 88 -13.27 -0.46 -0.46
N ARG A 89 -14.49 0.10 -0.34
CA ARG A 89 -14.70 1.48 0.13
C ARG A 89 -14.11 1.71 1.52
N LYS A 90 -14.46 0.85 2.49
CA LYS A 90 -13.99 0.97 3.88
C LYS A 90 -12.48 0.71 3.98
N THR A 91 -11.96 -0.29 3.27
CA THR A 91 -10.53 -0.61 3.26
C THR A 91 -9.71 0.56 2.73
N LEU A 92 -10.07 1.14 1.58
CA LEU A 92 -9.38 2.30 1.01
C LEU A 92 -9.48 3.54 1.90
N SER A 93 -10.61 3.73 2.59
CA SER A 93 -10.75 4.84 3.55
C SER A 93 -9.79 4.69 4.74
N ILE A 94 -9.60 3.46 5.25
CA ILE A 94 -8.62 3.20 6.33
C ILE A 94 -7.19 3.33 5.81
N GLU A 95 -6.91 2.84 4.61
CA GLU A 95 -5.60 2.97 3.97
C GLU A 95 -5.17 4.43 3.80
N ALA A 96 -6.10 5.31 3.52
CA ALA A 96 -5.83 6.74 3.38
C ALA A 96 -5.38 7.44 4.70
N LEU A 97 -5.37 6.72 5.84
CA LEU A 97 -4.69 7.15 7.08
C LEU A 97 -3.18 6.84 7.07
N SER A 98 -2.71 6.03 6.12
CA SER A 98 -1.29 5.63 6.03
C SER A 98 -0.32 6.80 5.97
N PRO A 99 -0.57 7.92 5.25
CA PRO A 99 0.32 9.08 5.28
C PRO A 99 0.49 9.68 6.68
N LEU A 100 -0.55 9.66 7.51
CA LEU A 100 -0.47 10.13 8.89
C LEU A 100 0.48 9.25 9.72
N LEU A 101 0.31 7.93 9.62
CA LEU A 101 1.18 6.96 10.32
C LEU A 101 2.62 7.04 9.82
N ALA A 102 2.82 7.19 8.50
CA ALA A 102 4.14 7.36 7.90
C ALA A 102 4.81 8.66 8.37
N ALA A 103 4.06 9.76 8.48
CA ALA A 103 4.57 11.04 8.97
C ALA A 103 5.04 10.95 10.43
N PHE A 104 4.24 10.34 11.30
CA PHE A 104 4.64 10.11 12.69
C PHE A 104 5.86 9.18 12.81
N ALA A 105 5.89 8.10 12.01
CA ALA A 105 7.02 7.19 12.01
C ALA A 105 8.31 7.86 11.50
N GLY A 106 8.23 8.67 10.45
CA GLY A 106 9.36 9.42 9.91
C GLY A 106 9.93 10.42 10.90
N ASP A 107 9.07 11.19 11.56
CA ASP A 107 9.47 12.16 12.58
C ASP A 107 10.12 11.45 13.80
N PHE A 108 9.50 10.38 14.30
CA PHE A 108 9.94 9.71 15.52
C PHE A 108 11.18 8.81 15.33
N PHE A 109 11.25 8.03 14.23
CA PHE A 109 12.32 7.03 14.04
C PHE A 109 13.49 7.56 13.21
N ILE A 110 13.23 8.49 12.29
CA ILE A 110 14.22 8.96 11.31
C ILE A 110 14.61 10.42 11.57
N ASN A 111 13.95 11.11 12.52
CA ASN A 111 14.10 12.54 12.81
C ASN A 111 13.87 13.41 11.56
N GLU A 112 12.97 13.00 10.68
CA GLU A 112 12.60 13.72 9.45
C GLU A 112 11.52 14.75 9.81
N SER A 113 11.94 15.99 10.13
CA SER A 113 11.01 17.06 10.47
C SER A 113 10.18 17.47 9.23
N LEU A 114 8.88 17.24 9.31
CA LEU A 114 7.95 17.68 8.29
C LEU A 114 7.64 19.16 8.40
N GLN A 115 7.57 19.85 7.25
CA GLN A 115 7.13 21.24 7.21
C GLN A 115 5.66 21.36 7.68
N LEU A 116 5.32 22.49 8.29
CA LEU A 116 3.95 22.76 8.77
C LEU A 116 2.87 22.54 7.68
N ARG A 117 3.21 22.84 6.43
CA ARG A 117 2.30 22.64 5.28
C ARG A 117 1.92 21.16 5.09
N ALA A 118 2.85 20.24 5.32
CA ALA A 118 2.59 18.81 5.23
C ALA A 118 1.65 18.36 6.36
N TRP A 119 1.86 18.81 7.58
CA TRP A 119 0.96 18.55 8.72
C TRP A 119 -0.46 19.05 8.49
N ILE A 120 -0.62 20.25 7.92
CA ILE A 120 -1.94 20.78 7.53
C ILE A 120 -2.60 19.87 6.48
N GLY A 121 -1.86 19.44 5.44
CA GLY A 121 -2.37 18.53 4.42
C GLY A 121 -2.84 17.20 5.00
N ILE A 122 -2.04 16.59 5.87
CA ILE A 122 -2.37 15.34 6.57
C ILE A 122 -3.63 15.52 7.43
N ALA A 123 -3.74 16.62 8.17
CA ALA A 123 -4.91 16.91 9.00
C ALA A 123 -6.19 17.03 8.16
N ILE A 124 -6.14 17.73 7.02
CA ILE A 124 -7.29 17.87 6.11
C ILE A 124 -7.73 16.51 5.58
N VAL A 125 -6.79 15.68 5.11
CA VAL A 125 -7.09 14.33 4.62
C VAL A 125 -7.72 13.49 5.72
N THR A 126 -7.14 13.48 6.92
CA THR A 126 -7.66 12.67 8.05
C THR A 126 -9.06 13.09 8.46
N LEU A 127 -9.34 14.40 8.54
CA LEU A 127 -10.67 14.92 8.85
C LEU A 127 -11.69 14.53 7.76
N SER A 128 -11.34 14.71 6.50
CA SER A 128 -12.21 14.33 5.36
C SER A 128 -12.58 12.84 5.41
N LEU A 129 -11.62 11.98 5.70
CA LEU A 129 -11.85 10.54 5.83
C LEU A 129 -12.74 10.18 7.01
N THR A 130 -12.58 10.86 8.13
CA THR A 130 -13.42 10.66 9.31
C THR A 130 -14.90 10.95 8.97
N PHE A 131 -15.18 11.99 8.20
CA PHE A 131 -16.51 12.30 7.71
C PHE A 131 -17.07 11.21 6.79
N ILE A 132 -16.25 10.74 5.82
CA ILE A 132 -16.66 9.68 4.88
C ILE A 132 -16.99 8.38 5.62
N ILE A 133 -16.15 7.97 6.57
CA ILE A 133 -16.36 6.74 7.35
C ILE A 133 -17.62 6.84 8.20
N ARG A 134 -17.86 8.01 8.80
CA ARG A 134 -19.03 8.24 9.62
C ARG A 134 -20.32 8.14 8.81
N GLU A 135 -20.36 8.73 7.63
CA GLU A 135 -21.52 8.69 6.75
C GLU A 135 -21.86 7.27 6.26
N GLN A 136 -20.84 6.43 6.09
CA GLN A 136 -21.00 5.03 5.68
C GLN A 136 -21.65 4.12 6.75
N ASN A 137 -21.66 4.54 8.00
CA ASN A 137 -22.30 3.78 9.09
C ASN A 137 -23.80 4.06 9.21
N TYR A 138 -24.33 5.03 8.45
CA TYR A 138 -25.74 5.40 8.43
C TYR A 138 -26.50 4.84 7.20
N LEU A 139 -25.80 4.17 6.27
CA LEU A 139 -26.36 3.49 5.09
C LEU A 139 -26.25 1.97 5.24
#